data_1524faf07f756eb4064850c936ea88c8
#
_entry.id   1524faf07f756eb4064850c936ea88c8
#
_cell.length_a   1.000
_cell.length_b   1.000
_cell.length_c   1.000
_cell.angle_alpha   90.00
_cell.angle_beta   90.00
_cell.angle_gamma   90.00
#
_symmetry.space_group_name_H-M   'P 1'
#
loop_
_entity.id
_entity.type
_entity.pdbx_description
1 polymer ?
#
loop_
_entity_poly.entity_id
_entity_poly.type
_entity_poly.pdbx_seq_one_letter_code
_entity_poly.pdbx_strand_id
1 'polypeptide(L)'
;MFAAPSALHVTNLTGLVWLRKHCRACPSRATKLFDLDDETALFYRKVSDASIEALCSELDLSLLIPRFDSHTLPAAIAGAQGRRCDRRPTDLELHNLRHLQALRDACQRSNGDAVWTYRISQETADAYRELDHDRTVALCKTLSVSAFLPRYDATAASRILDRPSGSRALFAAAYETDIVAASEAAWRSTFLTH
;
A
#
# COMPACT_ATOMS: atom_id res chain seq x y z
N MET A 1 6.41 -0.38 30.75
CA MET A 1 5.14 0.14 30.22
C MET A 1 5.31 0.11 28.70
N PHE A 2 4.68 -0.84 28.00
CA PHE A 2 4.77 -0.91 26.53
C PHE A 2 3.86 0.16 25.96
N ALA A 3 4.41 1.02 25.08
CA ALA A 3 3.59 1.97 24.35
C ALA A 3 2.61 1.21 23.42
N ALA A 4 1.38 1.70 23.33
CA ALA A 4 0.42 1.12 22.37
C ALA A 4 0.98 1.25 20.94
N PRO A 5 0.82 0.22 20.07
CA PRO A 5 1.28 0.30 18.69
C PRO A 5 0.58 1.45 17.96
N SER A 6 1.31 2.13 17.08
CA SER A 6 0.74 3.22 16.28
C SER A 6 -0.37 2.69 15.35
N ALA A 7 -1.29 3.56 14.95
CA ALA A 7 -2.33 3.19 13.97
C ALA A 7 -1.73 2.70 12.65
N LEU A 8 -0.60 3.28 12.24
CA LEU A 8 0.15 2.87 11.04
C LEU A 8 0.70 1.45 11.20
N HIS A 9 1.30 1.13 12.35
CA HIS A 9 1.79 -0.23 12.65
C HIS A 9 0.66 -1.26 12.54
N VAL A 10 -0.48 -1.01 13.17
CA VAL A 10 -1.64 -1.92 13.13
C VAL A 10 -2.16 -2.09 11.70
N THR A 11 -2.19 -1.01 10.91
CA THR A 11 -2.62 -1.04 9.51
C THR A 11 -1.66 -1.86 8.66
N ASN A 12 -0.35 -1.62 8.78
CA ASN A 12 0.69 -2.37 8.08
C ASN A 12 0.64 -3.86 8.42
N LEU A 13 0.60 -4.20 9.72
CA LEU A 13 0.55 -5.57 10.19
C LEU A 13 -0.68 -6.32 9.64
N THR A 14 -1.85 -5.71 9.77
CA THR A 14 -3.10 -6.30 9.27
C THR A 14 -3.05 -6.52 7.77
N GLY A 15 -2.52 -5.56 7.02
CA GLY A 15 -2.40 -5.63 5.56
C GLY A 15 -1.41 -6.69 5.09
N LEU A 16 -0.22 -6.75 5.68
CA LEU A 16 0.79 -7.75 5.30
C LEU A 16 0.38 -9.18 5.71
N VAL A 17 -0.25 -9.35 6.87
CA VAL A 17 -0.81 -10.65 7.28
C VAL A 17 -1.90 -11.11 6.30
N TRP A 18 -2.76 -10.20 5.86
CA TRP A 18 -3.80 -10.49 4.88
C TRP A 18 -3.22 -10.84 3.51
N LEU A 19 -2.25 -10.08 3.01
CA LEU A 19 -1.48 -10.37 1.80
C LEU A 19 -0.86 -11.78 1.87
N ARG A 20 -0.13 -12.09 2.94
CA ARG A 20 0.50 -13.40 3.14
C ARG A 20 -0.52 -14.54 3.16
N LYS A 21 -1.66 -14.34 3.83
CA LYS A 21 -2.76 -15.32 3.86
C LYS A 21 -3.20 -15.69 2.42
N HIS A 22 -3.34 -14.70 1.55
CA HIS A 22 -3.71 -14.94 0.15
C HIS A 22 -2.60 -15.60 -0.65
N CYS A 23 -1.34 -15.19 -0.49
CA CYS A 23 -0.20 -15.84 -1.12
C CYS A 23 -0.05 -17.31 -0.69
N ARG A 24 -0.38 -17.65 0.57
CA ARG A 24 -0.39 -19.03 1.07
C ARG A 24 -1.54 -19.84 0.51
N ALA A 25 -2.73 -19.28 0.44
CA ALA A 25 -3.93 -19.98 -0.02
C ALA A 25 -3.92 -20.24 -1.53
N CYS A 26 -3.56 -19.26 -2.34
CA CYS A 26 -3.53 -19.36 -3.80
C CYS A 26 -2.61 -18.29 -4.40
N PRO A 27 -1.31 -18.57 -4.67
CA PRO A 27 -0.37 -17.60 -5.21
C PRO A 27 -0.84 -16.94 -6.50
N SER A 28 -1.36 -17.70 -7.46
CA SER A 28 -1.83 -17.16 -8.75
C SER A 28 -3.06 -16.22 -8.63
N ARG A 29 -3.85 -16.37 -7.57
CA ARG A 29 -4.90 -15.41 -7.24
C ARG A 29 -4.34 -14.19 -6.54
N ALA A 30 -3.34 -14.36 -5.67
CA ALA A 30 -2.69 -13.27 -4.98
C ALA A 30 -1.94 -12.35 -5.95
N THR A 31 -1.25 -12.88 -6.99
CA THR A 31 -0.61 -12.08 -8.03
C THR A 31 -1.61 -11.13 -8.70
N LYS A 32 -2.79 -11.62 -9.07
CA LYS A 32 -3.86 -10.80 -9.67
C LYS A 32 -4.47 -9.81 -8.68
N LEU A 33 -4.68 -10.24 -7.42
CA LEU A 33 -5.35 -9.43 -6.41
C LEU A 33 -4.51 -8.21 -6.00
N PHE A 34 -3.19 -8.41 -5.86
CA PHE A 34 -2.24 -7.40 -5.38
C PHE A 34 -1.30 -6.88 -6.46
N ASP A 35 -1.44 -7.33 -7.71
CA ASP A 35 -0.57 -6.96 -8.83
C ASP A 35 0.91 -7.29 -8.54
N LEU A 36 1.17 -8.55 -8.17
CA LEU A 36 2.49 -9.05 -7.84
C LEU A 36 3.07 -9.85 -9.00
N ASP A 37 4.39 -9.84 -9.10
CA ASP A 37 5.11 -10.90 -9.80
C ASP A 37 5.14 -12.20 -8.97
N ASP A 38 5.53 -13.29 -9.60
CA ASP A 38 5.55 -14.62 -8.97
C ASP A 38 6.61 -14.71 -7.86
N GLU A 39 7.73 -14.00 -7.99
CA GLU A 39 8.80 -13.96 -6.99
C GLU A 39 8.33 -13.26 -5.71
N THR A 40 7.68 -12.12 -5.86
CA THR A 40 7.11 -11.36 -4.75
C THR A 40 5.98 -12.14 -4.06
N ALA A 41 5.11 -12.80 -4.81
CA ALA A 41 4.08 -13.67 -4.23
C ALA A 41 4.70 -14.84 -3.44
N LEU A 42 5.77 -15.44 -3.96
CA LEU A 42 6.50 -16.52 -3.29
C LEU A 42 7.21 -16.03 -2.02
N PHE A 43 7.80 -14.84 -2.05
CA PHE A 43 8.40 -14.21 -0.88
C PHE A 43 7.35 -14.02 0.24
N TYR A 44 6.24 -13.34 -0.06
CA TYR A 44 5.19 -13.12 0.94
C TYR A 44 4.52 -14.42 1.42
N ARG A 45 4.49 -15.47 0.60
CA ARG A 45 4.06 -16.81 1.02
C ARG A 45 4.94 -17.38 2.14
N LYS A 46 6.25 -17.16 2.05
CA LYS A 46 7.28 -17.77 2.94
C LYS A 46 7.63 -16.89 4.13
N VAL A 47 7.41 -15.58 4.05
CA VAL A 47 7.83 -14.64 5.10
C VAL A 47 7.27 -15.03 6.46
N SER A 48 8.11 -14.96 7.50
CA SER A 48 7.76 -15.31 8.87
C SER A 48 6.93 -14.21 9.56
N ASP A 49 6.24 -14.55 10.64
CA ASP A 49 5.56 -13.56 11.50
C ASP A 49 6.56 -12.57 12.07
N ALA A 50 7.71 -13.03 12.51
CA ALA A 50 8.77 -12.17 13.04
C ALA A 50 9.30 -11.19 12.00
N SER A 51 9.44 -11.61 10.74
CA SER A 51 9.87 -10.73 9.65
C SER A 51 8.81 -9.66 9.32
N ILE A 52 7.53 -10.04 9.30
CA ILE A 52 6.43 -9.07 9.11
C ILE A 52 6.41 -8.05 10.26
N GLU A 53 6.52 -8.54 11.50
CA GLU A 53 6.56 -7.67 12.66
C GLU A 53 7.76 -6.71 12.63
N ALA A 54 8.94 -7.20 12.23
CA ALA A 54 10.13 -6.38 12.08
C ALA A 54 9.95 -5.26 11.02
N LEU A 55 9.33 -5.57 9.87
CA LEU A 55 9.00 -4.55 8.87
C LEU A 55 8.02 -3.51 9.43
N CYS A 56 6.97 -3.95 10.14
CA CYS A 56 5.94 -3.07 10.67
C CYS A 56 6.42 -2.19 11.84
N SER A 57 7.33 -2.70 12.67
CA SER A 57 7.80 -2.00 13.86
C SER A 57 8.96 -1.05 13.61
N GLU A 58 9.76 -1.30 12.59
CA GLU A 58 10.98 -0.53 12.31
C GLU A 58 10.81 0.49 11.18
N LEU A 59 9.78 0.33 10.31
CA LEU A 59 9.53 1.26 9.21
C LEU A 59 8.37 2.19 9.56
N ASP A 60 8.65 3.47 9.69
CA ASP A 60 7.66 4.52 9.96
C ASP A 60 6.99 5.00 8.64
N LEU A 61 6.66 4.04 7.79
CA LEU A 61 6.10 4.22 6.45
C LEU A 61 4.95 3.22 6.25
N SER A 62 4.01 3.55 5.37
CA SER A 62 3.02 2.56 4.93
C SER A 62 3.70 1.48 4.07
N LEU A 63 3.53 0.23 4.45
CA LEU A 63 4.01 -0.94 3.70
C LEU A 63 3.06 -1.34 2.56
N LEU A 64 1.92 -0.68 2.50
CA LEU A 64 0.94 -0.80 1.42
C LEU A 64 0.69 0.59 0.85
N ILE A 65 0.93 0.76 -0.46
CA ILE A 65 0.71 2.01 -1.19
C ILE A 65 -0.61 1.95 -1.96
N PRO A 66 -1.33 3.07 -2.10
CA PRO A 66 -2.59 3.08 -2.84
C PRO A 66 -2.36 2.82 -4.33
N ARG A 67 -3.27 2.03 -4.93
CA ARG A 67 -3.28 1.74 -6.36
C ARG A 67 -3.74 2.91 -7.22
N PHE A 68 -4.59 3.77 -6.66
CA PHE A 68 -5.19 4.89 -7.38
C PHE A 68 -4.50 6.19 -7.02
N ASP A 69 -4.13 6.95 -8.04
CA ASP A 69 -3.62 8.31 -7.94
C ASP A 69 -4.72 9.36 -8.22
N SER A 70 -4.35 10.64 -8.24
CA SER A 70 -5.26 11.76 -8.53
C SER A 70 -5.95 11.67 -9.89
N HIS A 71 -5.36 10.97 -10.88
CA HIS A 71 -5.91 10.83 -12.22
C HIS A 71 -6.87 9.65 -12.33
N THR A 72 -6.56 8.54 -11.68
CA THR A 72 -7.32 7.28 -11.78
C THR A 72 -8.43 7.16 -10.75
N LEU A 73 -8.27 7.79 -9.58
CA LEU A 73 -9.27 7.76 -8.48
C LEU A 73 -10.64 8.29 -8.91
N PRO A 74 -10.77 9.44 -9.61
CA PRO A 74 -12.08 9.96 -10.03
C PRO A 74 -12.82 8.99 -10.96
N ALA A 75 -12.13 8.36 -11.90
CA ALA A 75 -12.73 7.38 -12.81
C ALA A 75 -13.18 6.12 -12.06
N ALA A 76 -12.40 5.64 -11.08
CA ALA A 76 -12.77 4.51 -10.23
C ALA A 76 -14.01 4.81 -9.39
N ILE A 77 -14.13 6.01 -8.83
CA ILE A 77 -15.30 6.47 -8.06
C ILE A 77 -16.53 6.60 -8.98
N ALA A 78 -16.39 7.21 -10.15
CA ALA A 78 -17.50 7.36 -11.11
C ALA A 78 -18.05 6.00 -11.54
N GLY A 79 -17.19 5.01 -11.78
CA GLY A 79 -17.60 3.62 -12.08
C GLY A 79 -18.29 2.90 -10.90
N ALA A 80 -18.12 3.42 -9.67
CA ALA A 80 -18.73 2.88 -8.47
C ALA A 80 -20.13 3.44 -8.19
N GLN A 81 -20.46 4.62 -8.73
CA GLN A 81 -21.75 5.28 -8.49
C GLN A 81 -22.89 4.48 -9.14
N GLY A 82 -23.95 4.26 -8.36
CA GLY A 82 -25.15 3.56 -8.82
C GLY A 82 -25.22 2.05 -8.51
N ARG A 83 -24.15 1.44 -8.01
CA ARG A 83 -24.19 0.03 -7.58
C ARG A 83 -24.57 -0.08 -6.11
N ARG A 84 -25.87 -0.01 -5.81
CA ARG A 84 -26.37 -0.42 -4.49
C ARG A 84 -26.30 -1.95 -4.39
N CYS A 85 -25.54 -2.45 -3.43
CA CYS A 85 -25.48 -3.87 -3.14
C CYS A 85 -25.76 -4.06 -1.64
N ASP A 86 -26.95 -4.61 -1.32
CA ASP A 86 -27.38 -4.82 0.07
C ASP A 86 -26.83 -6.12 0.69
N ARG A 87 -25.84 -6.73 0.03
CA ARG A 87 -25.16 -7.92 0.56
C ARG A 87 -24.13 -7.59 1.64
N ARG A 88 -23.82 -8.56 2.48
CA ARG A 88 -22.71 -8.45 3.43
C ARG A 88 -21.39 -8.13 2.70
N PRO A 89 -20.55 -7.21 3.26
CA PRO A 89 -19.23 -6.93 2.70
C PRO A 89 -18.37 -8.19 2.65
N THR A 90 -17.61 -8.34 1.59
CA THR A 90 -16.59 -9.39 1.48
C THR A 90 -15.34 -9.03 2.30
N ASP A 91 -14.48 -10.02 2.57
CA ASP A 91 -13.18 -9.78 3.22
C ASP A 91 -12.32 -8.76 2.44
N LEU A 92 -12.37 -8.80 1.10
CA LEU A 92 -11.67 -7.83 0.24
C LEU A 92 -12.22 -6.41 0.42
N GLU A 93 -13.55 -6.26 0.43
CA GLU A 93 -14.18 -4.95 0.64
C GLU A 93 -13.83 -4.37 2.01
N LEU A 94 -13.86 -5.18 3.05
CA LEU A 94 -13.47 -4.77 4.41
C LEU A 94 -11.98 -4.40 4.50
N HIS A 95 -11.11 -5.17 3.81
CA HIS A 95 -9.69 -4.86 3.71
C HIS A 95 -9.49 -3.49 3.03
N ASN A 96 -10.05 -3.31 1.84
CA ASN A 96 -9.95 -2.07 1.08
C ASN A 96 -10.50 -0.88 1.88
N LEU A 97 -11.67 -1.03 2.51
CA LEU A 97 -12.30 0.03 3.30
C LEU A 97 -11.40 0.48 4.47
N ARG A 98 -10.84 -0.47 5.23
CA ARG A 98 -9.94 -0.15 6.35
C ARG A 98 -8.72 0.65 5.91
N HIS A 99 -8.07 0.24 4.83
CA HIS A 99 -6.88 0.91 4.33
C HIS A 99 -7.19 2.27 3.70
N LEU A 100 -8.29 2.39 2.94
CA LEU A 100 -8.72 3.68 2.38
C LEU A 100 -9.12 4.67 3.48
N GLN A 101 -9.79 4.22 4.53
CA GLN A 101 -10.09 5.07 5.69
C GLN A 101 -8.81 5.54 6.39
N ALA A 102 -7.85 4.65 6.64
CA ALA A 102 -6.58 5.01 7.26
C ALA A 102 -5.79 6.03 6.43
N LEU A 103 -5.75 5.87 5.10
CA LEU A 103 -5.12 6.83 4.18
C LEU A 103 -5.85 8.18 4.22
N ARG A 104 -7.18 8.18 4.08
CA ARG A 104 -7.98 9.41 4.16
C ARG A 104 -7.74 10.16 5.46
N ASP A 105 -7.80 9.45 6.60
CA ASP A 105 -7.59 10.04 7.91
C ASP A 105 -6.16 10.60 8.06
N ALA A 106 -5.16 9.96 7.45
CA ALA A 106 -3.80 10.51 7.37
C ALA A 106 -3.76 11.80 6.56
N CYS A 107 -4.38 11.84 5.36
CA CYS A 107 -4.46 13.04 4.52
C CYS A 107 -5.23 14.18 5.22
N GLN A 108 -6.26 13.87 6.00
CA GLN A 108 -7.01 14.87 6.76
C GLN A 108 -6.20 15.46 7.92
N ARG A 109 -5.34 14.67 8.56
CA ARG A 109 -4.46 15.17 9.65
C ARG A 109 -3.30 15.99 9.11
N SER A 110 -2.60 15.51 8.11
CA SER A 110 -1.45 16.18 7.50
C SER A 110 -1.19 15.62 6.10
N ASN A 111 -1.44 16.44 5.08
CA ASN A 111 -1.11 16.04 3.69
C ASN A 111 0.38 15.75 3.52
N GLY A 112 1.26 16.57 4.10
CA GLY A 112 2.70 16.38 3.99
C GLY A 112 3.16 15.04 4.55
N ASP A 113 2.65 14.65 5.73
CA ASP A 113 2.97 13.35 6.31
C ASP A 113 2.38 12.21 5.49
N ALA A 114 1.16 12.38 4.95
CA ALA A 114 0.53 11.37 4.11
C ALA A 114 1.30 11.15 2.79
N VAL A 115 1.76 12.22 2.15
CA VAL A 115 2.61 12.17 0.94
C VAL A 115 3.83 11.30 1.18
N TRP A 116 4.54 11.54 2.28
CA TRP A 116 5.71 10.77 2.64
C TRP A 116 5.38 9.33 3.05
N THR A 117 4.43 9.19 3.96
CA THR A 117 4.06 7.89 4.55
C THR A 117 3.55 6.90 3.50
N TYR A 118 2.70 7.36 2.57
CA TYR A 118 2.05 6.52 1.56
C TYR A 118 2.70 6.58 0.18
N ARG A 119 3.75 7.41 -0.01
CA ARG A 119 4.42 7.62 -1.29
C ARG A 119 3.44 8.05 -2.39
N ILE A 120 2.69 9.09 -2.12
CA ILE A 120 1.71 9.67 -3.05
C ILE A 120 2.08 11.12 -3.37
N SER A 121 1.58 11.65 -4.49
CA SER A 121 1.74 13.08 -4.79
C SER A 121 0.82 13.93 -3.91
N GLN A 122 1.11 15.24 -3.84
CA GLN A 122 0.28 16.20 -3.12
C GLN A 122 -1.16 16.21 -3.66
N GLU A 123 -1.33 16.16 -5.00
CA GLU A 123 -2.63 16.12 -5.66
C GLU A 123 -3.40 14.85 -5.30
N THR A 124 -2.68 13.72 -5.17
CA THR A 124 -3.29 12.46 -4.74
C THR A 124 -3.73 12.53 -3.28
N ALA A 125 -2.92 13.13 -2.40
CA ALA A 125 -3.30 13.32 -1.01
C ALA A 125 -4.53 14.24 -0.87
N ASP A 126 -4.61 15.31 -1.66
CA ASP A 126 -5.78 16.20 -1.72
C ASP A 126 -7.03 15.44 -2.18
N ALA A 127 -6.93 14.61 -3.21
CA ALA A 127 -8.04 13.80 -3.71
C ALA A 127 -8.56 12.80 -2.67
N TYR A 128 -7.66 12.14 -1.92
CA TYR A 128 -8.07 11.23 -0.83
C TYR A 128 -8.65 11.98 0.37
N ARG A 129 -8.15 13.18 0.70
CA ARG A 129 -8.69 14.01 1.78
C ARG A 129 -10.16 14.39 1.53
N GLU A 130 -10.53 14.65 0.27
CA GLU A 130 -11.88 15.03 -0.15
C GLU A 130 -12.82 13.84 -0.32
N LEU A 131 -12.31 12.62 -0.25
CA LEU A 131 -13.10 11.41 -0.40
C LEU A 131 -14.02 11.22 0.82
N ASP A 132 -15.35 11.32 0.62
CA ASP A 132 -16.31 11.07 1.68
C ASP A 132 -16.50 9.57 1.97
N HIS A 133 -17.20 9.25 3.05
CA HIS A 133 -17.42 7.88 3.49
C HIS A 133 -18.22 7.08 2.44
N ASP A 134 -19.26 7.65 1.87
CA ASP A 134 -20.16 6.93 0.95
C ASP A 134 -19.45 6.59 -0.36
N ARG A 135 -18.64 7.51 -0.89
CA ARG A 135 -17.79 7.26 -2.05
C ARG A 135 -16.72 6.19 -1.76
N THR A 136 -16.12 6.23 -0.56
CA THR A 136 -15.16 5.20 -0.13
C THR A 136 -15.80 3.83 -0.10
N VAL A 137 -16.99 3.70 0.50
CA VAL A 137 -17.74 2.44 0.56
C VAL A 137 -18.14 1.98 -0.85
N ALA A 138 -18.66 2.90 -1.69
CA ALA A 138 -19.04 2.59 -3.06
C ALA A 138 -17.84 2.06 -3.86
N LEU A 139 -16.68 2.73 -3.77
CA LEU A 139 -15.44 2.28 -4.40
C LEU A 139 -15.06 0.86 -3.96
N CYS A 140 -15.05 0.58 -2.65
CA CYS A 140 -14.71 -0.74 -2.12
C CYS A 140 -15.62 -1.84 -2.66
N LYS A 141 -16.92 -1.57 -2.83
CA LYS A 141 -17.91 -2.55 -3.34
C LYS A 141 -17.73 -2.91 -4.82
N THR A 142 -17.02 -2.08 -5.59
CA THR A 142 -16.82 -2.31 -7.03
C THR A 142 -15.47 -2.94 -7.35
N LEU A 143 -14.51 -2.86 -6.45
CA LEU A 143 -13.18 -3.39 -6.67
C LEU A 143 -13.16 -4.92 -6.54
N SER A 144 -12.68 -5.58 -7.58
CA SER A 144 -12.35 -7.01 -7.59
C SER A 144 -10.90 -7.30 -7.20
N VAL A 145 -10.13 -6.25 -6.92
CA VAL A 145 -8.70 -6.29 -6.57
C VAL A 145 -8.43 -5.47 -5.31
N SER A 146 -7.26 -5.63 -4.72
CA SER A 146 -6.83 -4.79 -3.61
C SER A 146 -6.68 -3.33 -4.07
N ALA A 147 -7.21 -2.40 -3.29
CA ALA A 147 -6.99 -0.97 -3.47
C ALA A 147 -5.57 -0.54 -3.10
N PHE A 148 -4.78 -1.45 -2.52
CA PHE A 148 -3.42 -1.22 -2.08
C PHE A 148 -2.49 -2.30 -2.59
N LEU A 149 -1.26 -1.89 -2.92
CA LEU A 149 -0.18 -2.74 -3.39
C LEU A 149 0.91 -2.80 -2.32
N PRO A 150 1.65 -3.90 -2.19
CA PRO A 150 2.82 -3.90 -1.33
C PRO A 150 3.85 -2.89 -1.85
N ARG A 151 4.43 -2.14 -0.92
CA ARG A 151 5.43 -1.11 -1.22
C ARG A 151 6.74 -1.69 -1.74
N TYR A 152 7.10 -2.87 -1.25
CA TYR A 152 8.35 -3.55 -1.56
C TYR A 152 8.08 -4.88 -2.25
N ASP A 153 8.79 -5.12 -3.34
CA ASP A 153 8.90 -6.44 -3.97
C ASP A 153 9.77 -7.40 -3.13
N ALA A 154 9.94 -8.63 -3.60
CA ALA A 154 10.73 -9.65 -2.92
C ALA A 154 12.17 -9.20 -2.66
N THR A 155 12.81 -8.59 -3.64
CA THR A 155 14.21 -8.16 -3.58
C THR A 155 14.40 -7.04 -2.55
N ALA A 156 13.57 -6.01 -2.60
CA ALA A 156 13.63 -4.89 -1.68
C ALA A 156 13.32 -5.32 -0.25
N ALA A 157 12.24 -6.09 -0.05
CA ALA A 157 11.84 -6.58 1.28
C ALA A 157 12.92 -7.47 1.90
N SER A 158 13.54 -8.38 1.12
CA SER A 158 14.65 -9.22 1.59
C SER A 158 15.85 -8.39 2.01
N ARG A 159 16.27 -7.43 1.18
CA ARG A 159 17.40 -6.54 1.49
C ARG A 159 17.19 -5.72 2.75
N ILE A 160 15.97 -5.25 3.00
CA ILE A 160 15.61 -4.53 4.23
C ILE A 160 15.71 -5.49 5.42
N LEU A 161 15.16 -6.69 5.32
CA LEU A 161 15.16 -7.68 6.39
C LEU A 161 16.56 -8.19 6.75
N ASP A 162 17.47 -8.26 5.77
CA ASP A 162 18.87 -8.66 5.97
C ASP A 162 19.69 -7.61 6.75
N ARG A 163 19.15 -6.40 6.92
CA ARG A 163 19.81 -5.35 7.72
C ARG A 163 19.61 -5.60 9.21
N PRO A 164 20.61 -5.24 10.04
CA PRO A 164 20.46 -5.27 11.48
C PRO A 164 19.26 -4.42 11.95
N SER A 165 18.62 -4.86 13.02
CA SER A 165 17.58 -4.07 13.70
C SER A 165 18.12 -2.66 14.03
N GLY A 166 17.28 -1.64 13.82
CA GLY A 166 17.63 -0.23 13.99
C GLY A 166 18.25 0.45 12.77
N SER A 167 18.70 -0.31 11.75
CA SER A 167 19.21 0.27 10.50
C SER A 167 18.26 0.11 9.30
N ARG A 168 17.19 -0.64 9.45
CA ARG A 168 16.23 -0.96 8.37
C ARG A 168 15.51 0.27 7.85
N ALA A 169 15.10 1.18 8.73
CA ALA A 169 14.44 2.42 8.32
C ALA A 169 15.34 3.30 7.45
N LEU A 170 16.61 3.47 7.85
CA LEU A 170 17.58 4.25 7.06
C LEU A 170 17.84 3.59 5.70
N PHE A 171 17.97 2.26 5.67
CA PHE A 171 18.18 1.54 4.42
C PHE A 171 16.95 1.64 3.50
N ALA A 172 15.75 1.50 4.05
CA ALA A 172 14.51 1.63 3.28
C ALA A 172 14.37 3.04 2.67
N ALA A 173 14.66 4.10 3.45
CA ALA A 173 14.63 5.47 2.97
C ALA A 173 15.66 5.72 1.85
N ALA A 174 16.90 5.22 2.00
CA ALA A 174 17.93 5.31 0.97
C ALA A 174 17.54 4.55 -0.30
N TYR A 175 17.01 3.34 -0.16
CA TYR A 175 16.54 2.53 -1.28
C TYR A 175 15.46 3.24 -2.09
N GLU A 176 14.53 3.92 -1.44
CA GLU A 176 13.48 4.68 -2.13
C GLU A 176 14.02 5.92 -2.85
N THR A 177 15.01 6.59 -2.27
CA THR A 177 15.67 7.72 -2.91
C THR A 177 16.38 7.28 -4.18
N ASP A 178 17.06 6.14 -4.16
CA ASP A 178 17.76 5.58 -5.32
C ASP A 178 16.77 5.18 -6.43
N ILE A 179 15.61 4.61 -6.09
CA ILE A 179 14.57 4.28 -7.08
C ILE A 179 14.02 5.55 -7.74
N VAL A 180 13.75 6.60 -6.97
CA VAL A 180 13.26 7.88 -7.51
C VAL A 180 14.30 8.48 -8.45
N ALA A 181 15.57 8.55 -8.04
CA ALA A 181 16.65 9.06 -8.86
C ALA A 181 16.85 8.25 -10.16
N ALA A 182 16.78 6.92 -10.08
CA ALA A 182 16.88 6.04 -11.25
C ALA A 182 15.69 6.24 -12.21
N SER A 183 14.48 6.39 -11.67
CA SER A 183 13.28 6.66 -12.47
C SER A 183 13.36 8.01 -13.18
N GLU A 184 13.81 9.08 -12.50
CA GLU A 184 14.00 10.40 -13.10
C GLU A 184 15.10 10.38 -14.17
N ALA A 185 16.20 9.66 -13.94
CA ALA A 185 17.27 9.52 -14.91
C ALA A 185 16.81 8.78 -16.17
N ALA A 186 16.05 7.70 -16.02
CA ALA A 186 15.45 6.96 -17.13
C ALA A 186 14.46 7.83 -17.94
N TRP A 187 13.65 8.63 -17.23
CA TRP A 187 12.71 9.55 -17.87
C TRP A 187 13.46 10.62 -18.70
N ARG A 188 14.48 11.26 -18.12
CA ARG A 188 15.33 12.25 -18.83
C ARG A 188 16.00 11.66 -20.07
N SER A 189 16.52 10.44 -20.00
CA SER A 189 17.17 9.78 -21.14
C SER A 189 16.21 9.50 -22.29
N THR A 190 14.93 9.21 -21.99
CA THR A 190 13.90 8.92 -23.00
C THR A 190 13.44 10.18 -23.73
N PHE A 191 13.43 11.34 -23.08
CA PHE A 191 12.92 12.59 -23.65
C PHE A 191 14.00 13.55 -24.20
N LEU A 192 15.29 13.32 -23.89
CA LEU A 192 16.39 14.14 -24.43
C LEU A 192 17.04 13.56 -25.69
N THR A 193 16.58 12.43 -26.19
CA THR A 193 17.06 11.77 -27.43
C THR A 193 16.15 11.96 -28.63
N HIS A 194 15.24 12.95 -28.58
CA HIS A 194 14.39 13.33 -29.73
C HIS A 194 14.54 14.81 -30.07
#